data_6695992b580ea5d19333534c916077d6
#
_entry.id   6695992b580ea5d19333534c916077d6
#
_cell.length_a   1.000
_cell.length_b   1.000
_cell.length_c   1.000
_cell.angle_alpha   90.00
_cell.angle_beta   90.00
_cell.angle_gamma   90.00
#
_symmetry.space_group_name_H-M   'P 1'
#
loop_
_entity.id
_entity.type
_entity.pdbx_description
1 polymer ?
#
loop_
_entity_poly.entity_id
_entity_poly.type
_entity_poly.pdbx_seq_one_letter_code
_entity_poly.pdbx_strand_id
1 'polypeptide(L)'
;MASAAQQSVENLGVAIHHVVKINAPIAVAWESLVEELQNMESPNGPMPMKLEQWPGGRWFRDLGNNNGHCWAMVQSIKKPTLLEFAGPLMLSTGAFSNVQYRLAEEGGVTTLTFQHLSGGPVSEEHRTGMNDGWGQISGRIKSRAESKKK
;
A
#
# COMPACT_ATOMS: atom_id res chain seq x y z
N MET A 1 24.91 15.95 19.90
CA MET A 1 24.36 16.49 18.64
C MET A 1 24.69 15.54 17.50
N ALA A 2 23.66 15.16 16.73
CA ALA A 2 23.87 14.27 15.59
C ALA A 2 24.76 14.93 14.53
N SER A 3 25.58 14.16 13.84
CA SER A 3 26.37 14.66 12.72
C SER A 3 25.43 15.02 11.55
N ALA A 4 25.92 15.84 10.62
CA ALA A 4 25.13 16.21 9.43
C ALA A 4 24.71 14.96 8.63
N ALA A 5 25.57 13.95 8.52
CA ALA A 5 25.25 12.70 7.84
C ALA A 5 24.13 11.94 8.56
N GLN A 6 24.17 11.88 9.87
CA GLN A 6 23.15 11.23 10.69
C GLN A 6 21.81 11.93 10.58
N GLN A 7 21.80 13.28 10.61
CA GLN A 7 20.58 14.06 10.41
C GLN A 7 19.99 13.82 9.02
N SER A 8 20.83 13.69 7.99
CA SER A 8 20.39 13.40 6.63
C SER A 8 19.70 12.03 6.56
N VAL A 9 20.25 11.02 7.22
CA VAL A 9 19.65 9.68 7.27
C VAL A 9 18.29 9.71 7.94
N GLU A 10 18.16 10.43 9.05
CA GLU A 10 16.90 10.56 9.77
C GLU A 10 15.83 11.25 8.94
N ASN A 11 16.23 12.15 8.03
CA ASN A 11 15.32 12.86 7.15
C ASN A 11 15.07 12.15 5.82
N LEU A 12 15.71 11.00 5.59
CA LEU A 12 15.58 10.21 4.36
C LEU A 12 14.59 9.08 4.56
N GLY A 13 13.36 9.37 4.86
CA GLY A 13 12.41 8.29 5.04
C GLY A 13 10.97 8.72 4.97
N VAL A 14 10.11 7.72 4.97
CA VAL A 14 8.67 7.91 5.05
C VAL A 14 8.16 7.04 6.18
N ALA A 15 7.25 7.59 6.98
CA ALA A 15 6.54 6.84 8.01
C ALA A 15 5.09 7.28 7.97
N ILE A 16 4.23 6.41 7.44
CA ILE A 16 2.79 6.67 7.29
C ILE A 16 2.03 5.56 8.00
N HIS A 17 1.04 5.94 8.77
CA HIS A 17 0.20 5.01 9.51
C HIS A 17 -1.25 5.46 9.45
N HIS A 18 -2.12 4.59 8.95
CA HIS A 18 -3.55 4.86 8.87
C HIS A 18 -4.35 3.72 9.50
N VAL A 19 -5.46 4.06 10.14
CA VAL A 19 -6.41 3.07 10.67
C VAL A 19 -7.78 3.41 10.13
N VAL A 20 -8.45 2.42 9.53
CA VAL A 20 -9.77 2.59 8.94
C VAL A 20 -10.70 1.51 9.47
N LYS A 21 -11.89 1.93 9.91
CA LYS A 21 -12.97 1.01 10.28
C LYS A 21 -13.84 0.76 9.05
N ILE A 22 -14.02 -0.49 8.72
CA ILE A 22 -14.79 -0.92 7.55
C ILE A 22 -16.00 -1.71 8.07
N ASN A 23 -17.20 -1.23 7.78
CA ASN A 23 -18.42 -1.90 8.20
C ASN A 23 -18.73 -3.07 7.25
N ALA A 24 -17.89 -4.09 7.31
CA ALA A 24 -18.01 -5.32 6.51
C ALA A 24 -17.19 -6.43 7.15
N PRO A 25 -17.52 -7.71 6.88
CA PRO A 25 -16.73 -8.84 7.36
C PRO A 25 -15.33 -8.85 6.77
N ILE A 26 -14.41 -9.47 7.47
CA ILE A 26 -12.99 -9.50 7.07
C ILE A 26 -12.76 -10.10 5.68
N ALA A 27 -13.52 -11.13 5.30
CA ALA A 27 -13.40 -11.73 3.98
C ALA A 27 -13.74 -10.73 2.87
N VAL A 28 -14.77 -9.91 3.08
CA VAL A 28 -15.18 -8.88 2.13
C VAL A 28 -14.17 -7.74 2.10
N ALA A 29 -13.64 -7.35 3.26
CA ALA A 29 -12.60 -6.33 3.35
C ALA A 29 -11.32 -6.76 2.63
N TRP A 30 -10.91 -8.02 2.81
CA TRP A 30 -9.75 -8.56 2.11
C TRP A 30 -9.93 -8.55 0.59
N GLU A 31 -11.06 -9.05 0.11
CA GLU A 31 -11.38 -9.03 -1.32
C GLU A 31 -11.32 -7.61 -1.88
N SER A 32 -11.87 -6.65 -1.14
CA SER A 32 -11.89 -5.25 -1.54
C SER A 32 -10.50 -4.61 -1.52
N LEU A 33 -9.65 -4.99 -0.57
CA LEU A 33 -8.24 -4.58 -0.55
C LEU A 33 -7.52 -5.05 -1.82
N VAL A 34 -7.62 -6.34 -2.14
CA VAL A 34 -6.97 -6.91 -3.31
C VAL A 34 -7.50 -6.27 -4.60
N GLU A 35 -8.81 -6.07 -4.67
CA GLU A 35 -9.45 -5.42 -5.82
C GLU A 35 -8.93 -3.98 -6.01
N GLU A 36 -8.84 -3.21 -4.93
CA GLU A 36 -8.34 -1.84 -5.01
C GLU A 36 -6.88 -1.80 -5.46
N LEU A 37 -6.03 -2.67 -4.94
CA LEU A 37 -4.61 -2.70 -5.31
C LEU A 37 -4.39 -3.11 -6.78
N GLN A 38 -5.37 -3.71 -7.41
CA GLN A 38 -5.32 -4.07 -8.83
C GLN A 38 -6.04 -3.06 -9.73
N ASN A 39 -6.80 -2.14 -9.14
CA ASN A 39 -7.59 -1.14 -9.89
C ASN A 39 -7.29 0.25 -9.33
N MET A 40 -6.02 0.62 -9.36
CA MET A 40 -5.55 1.89 -8.82
C MET A 40 -6.01 3.07 -9.68
N GLU A 41 -6.05 4.23 -9.07
CA GLU A 41 -6.33 5.49 -9.76
C GLU A 41 -5.09 6.37 -9.75
N SER A 42 -4.88 7.10 -10.81
CA SER A 42 -3.82 8.09 -10.92
C SER A 42 -4.40 9.43 -11.36
N PRO A 43 -3.64 10.54 -11.24
CA PRO A 43 -4.10 11.83 -11.76
C PRO A 43 -4.42 11.82 -13.25
N ASN A 44 -3.86 10.87 -13.98
CA ASN A 44 -4.06 10.74 -15.44
C ASN A 44 -5.12 9.69 -15.79
N GLY A 45 -5.88 9.18 -14.83
CA GLY A 45 -6.92 8.20 -15.03
C GLY A 45 -6.60 6.85 -14.39
N PRO A 46 -7.34 5.79 -14.76
CA PRO A 46 -7.13 4.46 -14.20
C PRO A 46 -5.71 3.97 -14.41
N MET A 47 -5.17 3.32 -13.37
CA MET A 47 -3.86 2.71 -13.41
C MET A 47 -3.97 1.25 -12.96
N PRO A 48 -4.36 0.35 -13.87
CA PRO A 48 -4.49 -1.06 -13.52
C PRO A 48 -3.13 -1.66 -13.15
N MET A 49 -3.14 -2.48 -12.09
CA MET A 49 -1.98 -3.16 -11.57
C MET A 49 -2.25 -4.66 -11.54
N LYS A 50 -1.21 -5.45 -11.50
CA LYS A 50 -1.31 -6.90 -11.28
C LYS A 50 -0.74 -7.24 -9.91
N LEU A 51 -1.38 -8.17 -9.23
CA LEU A 51 -0.96 -8.63 -7.90
C LEU A 51 -0.95 -10.14 -7.89
N GLU A 52 0.24 -10.71 -7.74
CA GLU A 52 0.43 -12.14 -7.59
C GLU A 52 0.37 -12.47 -6.10
N GLN A 53 -0.65 -13.20 -5.67
CA GLN A 53 -1.00 -13.38 -4.26
C GLN A 53 -0.33 -14.58 -3.61
N TRP A 54 1.01 -14.58 -3.60
CA TRP A 54 1.82 -15.59 -2.92
C TRP A 54 3.15 -14.98 -2.50
N PRO A 55 3.87 -15.56 -1.54
CA PRO A 55 5.19 -15.04 -1.13
C PRO A 55 6.15 -15.01 -2.32
N GLY A 56 6.76 -13.85 -2.56
CA GLY A 56 7.61 -13.62 -3.73
C GLY A 56 6.84 -13.20 -4.97
N GLY A 57 5.50 -13.19 -4.92
CA GLY A 57 4.68 -12.66 -6.00
C GLY A 57 4.90 -11.16 -6.19
N ARG A 58 4.57 -10.64 -7.36
CA ARG A 58 4.83 -9.25 -7.71
C ARG A 58 3.57 -8.40 -7.63
N TRP A 59 3.73 -7.16 -7.25
CA TRP A 59 2.73 -6.11 -7.42
C TRP A 59 3.32 -5.13 -8.42
N PHE A 60 2.78 -5.10 -9.64
CA PHE A 60 3.45 -4.42 -10.74
C PHE A 60 2.48 -3.88 -11.76
N ARG A 61 2.96 -2.89 -12.50
CA ARG A 61 2.27 -2.35 -13.65
C ARG A 61 2.83 -2.98 -14.91
N ASP A 62 1.95 -3.62 -15.68
CA ASP A 62 2.31 -4.27 -16.95
C ASP A 62 1.88 -3.37 -18.10
N LEU A 63 2.84 -2.87 -18.85
CA LEU A 63 2.58 -2.02 -20.02
C LEU A 63 2.66 -2.80 -21.33
N GLY A 64 2.81 -4.12 -21.26
CA GLY A 64 2.95 -4.98 -22.44
C GLY A 64 4.37 -5.06 -22.95
N ASN A 65 4.67 -6.11 -23.72
CA ASN A 65 5.98 -6.32 -24.34
C ASN A 65 7.15 -6.32 -23.34
N ASN A 66 6.92 -6.85 -22.15
CA ASN A 66 7.89 -6.86 -21.05
C ASN A 66 8.32 -5.48 -20.57
N ASN A 67 7.46 -4.48 -20.77
CA ASN A 67 7.66 -3.14 -20.23
C ASN A 67 6.72 -2.91 -19.05
N GLY A 68 7.15 -2.13 -18.10
CA GLY A 68 6.35 -1.82 -16.93
C GLY A 68 7.18 -1.41 -15.74
N HIS A 69 6.56 -1.47 -14.56
CA HIS A 69 7.20 -1.05 -13.32
C HIS A 69 6.78 -2.02 -12.19
N CYS A 70 7.74 -2.73 -11.64
CA CYS A 70 7.52 -3.57 -10.46
C CYS A 70 7.61 -2.71 -9.20
N TRP A 71 6.47 -2.52 -8.56
CA TRP A 71 6.41 -1.68 -7.36
C TRP A 71 6.91 -2.41 -6.13
N ALA A 72 6.58 -3.70 -6.02
CA ALA A 72 6.93 -4.45 -4.83
C ALA A 72 6.83 -5.95 -5.07
N MET A 73 7.38 -6.71 -4.13
CA MET A 73 7.15 -8.13 -4.02
C MET A 73 6.37 -8.41 -2.75
N VAL A 74 5.50 -9.41 -2.78
CA VAL A 74 4.81 -9.88 -1.59
C VAL A 74 5.84 -10.52 -0.68
N GLN A 75 6.09 -9.88 0.46
CA GLN A 75 7.01 -10.40 1.47
C GLN A 75 6.31 -11.43 2.34
N SER A 76 5.12 -11.10 2.82
CA SER A 76 4.32 -11.99 3.66
C SER A 76 2.85 -11.84 3.28
N ILE A 77 2.16 -12.95 3.24
CA ILE A 77 0.72 -12.96 3.01
C ILE A 77 0.07 -14.03 3.90
N LYS A 78 -0.96 -13.63 4.62
CA LYS A 78 -1.78 -14.54 5.43
C LYS A 78 -3.22 -14.09 5.29
N LYS A 79 -3.90 -14.64 4.29
CA LYS A 79 -5.29 -14.29 4.00
C LYS A 79 -6.20 -14.75 5.13
N PRO A 80 -7.11 -13.92 5.63
CA PRO A 80 -7.43 -12.55 5.25
C PRO A 80 -6.87 -11.49 6.20
N THR A 81 -5.76 -11.74 6.90
CA THR A 81 -5.30 -10.91 8.02
C THR A 81 -4.05 -10.08 7.73
N LEU A 82 -3.22 -10.47 6.76
CA LEU A 82 -1.95 -9.79 6.51
C LEU A 82 -1.58 -9.79 5.03
N LEU A 83 -1.19 -8.62 4.53
CA LEU A 83 -0.54 -8.48 3.24
C LEU A 83 0.61 -7.48 3.41
N GLU A 84 1.82 -7.95 3.18
CA GLU A 84 3.03 -7.16 3.37
C GLU A 84 3.87 -7.16 2.11
N PHE A 85 4.32 -5.98 1.70
CA PHE A 85 5.12 -5.77 0.50
C PHE A 85 6.49 -5.20 0.83
N ALA A 86 7.47 -5.50 -0.01
CA ALA A 86 8.79 -4.87 0.01
C ALA A 86 9.17 -4.45 -1.40
N GLY A 87 9.58 -3.20 -1.57
CA GLY A 87 10.00 -2.69 -2.87
C GLY A 87 10.05 -1.18 -2.94
N PRO A 88 10.39 -0.65 -4.13
CA PRO A 88 10.50 0.80 -4.32
C PRO A 88 9.16 1.52 -4.45
N LEU A 89 8.07 0.81 -4.72
CA LEU A 89 6.75 1.34 -5.07
C LEU A 89 6.85 2.22 -6.32
N MET A 90 6.25 3.43 -6.29
CA MET A 90 6.31 4.38 -7.39
C MET A 90 7.62 5.21 -7.38
N LEU A 91 8.51 4.98 -6.43
CA LEU A 91 9.70 5.81 -6.24
C LEU A 91 10.85 5.31 -7.09
N SER A 92 11.41 6.19 -7.92
CA SER A 92 12.62 5.92 -8.71
C SER A 92 13.79 6.73 -8.17
N THR A 93 13.94 6.75 -6.84
CA THR A 93 14.91 7.60 -6.14
C THR A 93 15.96 6.80 -5.36
N GLY A 94 15.91 5.48 -5.43
CA GLY A 94 16.74 4.62 -4.60
C GLY A 94 16.12 4.34 -3.22
N ALA A 95 14.95 4.88 -2.93
CA ALA A 95 14.23 4.56 -1.70
C ALA A 95 13.67 3.14 -1.77
N PHE A 96 13.62 2.49 -0.63
CA PHE A 96 13.06 1.15 -0.51
C PHE A 96 12.03 1.11 0.61
N SER A 97 10.90 0.46 0.35
CA SER A 97 9.72 0.54 1.22
C SER A 97 9.29 -0.82 1.74
N ASN A 98 8.69 -0.78 2.93
CA ASN A 98 7.87 -1.86 3.48
C ASN A 98 6.45 -1.31 3.65
N VAL A 99 5.48 -2.02 3.10
CA VAL A 99 4.06 -1.67 3.21
C VAL A 99 3.34 -2.83 3.86
N GLN A 100 2.53 -2.55 4.89
CA GLN A 100 1.75 -3.57 5.57
C GLN A 100 0.27 -3.20 5.61
N TYR A 101 -0.58 -4.16 5.26
CA TYR A 101 -2.00 -4.13 5.54
C TYR A 101 -2.32 -5.24 6.53
N ARG A 102 -2.90 -4.87 7.67
CA ARG A 102 -3.36 -5.82 8.67
C ARG A 102 -4.86 -5.63 8.87
N LEU A 103 -5.59 -6.73 8.91
CA LEU A 103 -7.03 -6.72 9.06
C LEU A 103 -7.42 -7.57 10.27
N ALA A 104 -8.34 -7.04 11.07
CA ALA A 104 -8.92 -7.75 12.21
C ALA A 104 -10.41 -7.44 12.27
N GLU A 105 -11.21 -8.47 12.52
CA GLU A 105 -12.67 -8.30 12.59
C GLU A 105 -13.17 -8.48 14.02
N GLU A 106 -14.13 -7.64 14.39
CA GLU A 106 -14.87 -7.77 15.64
C GLU A 106 -16.30 -7.31 15.41
N GLY A 107 -17.26 -8.19 15.68
CA GLY A 107 -18.67 -7.84 15.55
C GLY A 107 -19.10 -7.43 14.15
N GLY A 108 -18.52 -8.03 13.13
CA GLY A 108 -18.86 -7.70 11.73
C GLY A 108 -18.22 -6.45 11.19
N VAL A 109 -17.35 -5.81 11.98
CA VAL A 109 -16.58 -4.62 11.58
C VAL A 109 -15.11 -5.00 11.48
N THR A 110 -14.50 -4.66 10.36
CA THR A 110 -13.07 -4.92 10.12
C THR A 110 -12.26 -3.65 10.35
N THR A 111 -11.22 -3.75 11.17
CA THR A 111 -10.23 -2.70 11.30
C THR A 111 -9.10 -3.00 10.34
N LEU A 112 -8.86 -2.07 9.42
CA LEU A 112 -7.72 -2.14 8.51
C LEU A 112 -6.65 -1.19 9.04
N THR A 113 -5.47 -1.74 9.33
CA THR A 113 -4.31 -0.96 9.75
C THR A 113 -3.29 -0.97 8.62
N PHE A 114 -2.95 0.21 8.15
CA PHE A 114 -1.99 0.42 7.08
C PHE A 114 -0.72 1.07 7.62
N GLN A 115 0.42 0.58 7.16
CA GLN A 115 1.71 1.17 7.49
C GLN A 115 2.60 1.19 6.24
N HIS A 116 3.25 2.33 6.01
CA HIS A 116 4.27 2.48 4.99
C HIS A 116 5.52 3.07 5.62
N LEU A 117 6.57 2.29 5.67
CA LEU A 117 7.89 2.74 6.12
C LEU A 117 8.85 2.65 4.94
N SER A 118 9.66 3.67 4.73
CA SER A 118 10.71 3.61 3.71
C SER A 118 12.01 4.20 4.21
N GLY A 119 13.11 3.69 3.67
CA GLY A 119 14.44 4.28 3.81
C GLY A 119 14.95 4.73 2.45
N GLY A 120 15.80 5.75 2.43
CA GLY A 120 16.39 6.29 1.23
C GLY A 120 15.78 7.65 0.83
N PRO A 121 16.28 8.22 -0.29
CA PRO A 121 15.90 9.59 -0.67
C PRO A 121 14.43 9.71 -1.08
N VAL A 122 13.70 10.55 -0.38
CA VAL A 122 12.29 10.88 -0.70
C VAL A 122 12.12 12.38 -0.50
N SER A 123 11.60 13.08 -1.52
CA SER A 123 11.33 14.50 -1.41
C SER A 123 10.14 14.76 -0.47
N GLU A 124 10.10 15.96 0.09
CA GLU A 124 8.98 16.41 0.92
C GLU A 124 7.65 16.35 0.15
N GLU A 125 7.68 16.73 -1.10
CA GLU A 125 6.51 16.67 -1.99
C GLU A 125 5.99 15.25 -2.13
N HIS A 126 6.88 14.27 -2.32
CA HIS A 126 6.51 12.86 -2.39
C HIS A 126 5.94 12.36 -1.07
N ARG A 127 6.51 12.77 0.07
CA ARG A 127 5.99 12.38 1.39
C ARG A 127 4.54 12.83 1.57
N THR A 128 4.28 14.10 1.28
CA THR A 128 2.92 14.66 1.40
C THR A 128 1.96 13.97 0.45
N GLY A 129 2.36 13.82 -0.81
CA GLY A 129 1.53 13.17 -1.82
C GLY A 129 1.23 11.71 -1.50
N MET A 130 2.19 10.98 -0.96
CA MET A 130 1.98 9.58 -0.57
C MET A 130 1.02 9.45 0.60
N ASN A 131 1.12 10.32 1.60
CA ASN A 131 0.19 10.28 2.72
C ASN A 131 -1.25 10.45 2.25
N ASP A 132 -1.49 11.42 1.39
CA ASP A 132 -2.82 11.67 0.82
C ASP A 132 -3.27 10.50 -0.08
N GLY A 133 -2.38 10.02 -0.91
CA GLY A 133 -2.64 8.91 -1.83
C GLY A 133 -3.03 7.63 -1.11
N TRP A 134 -2.29 7.26 -0.07
CA TRP A 134 -2.62 6.08 0.73
C TRP A 134 -3.95 6.24 1.46
N GLY A 135 -4.26 7.45 1.93
CA GLY A 135 -5.55 7.75 2.54
C GLY A 135 -6.71 7.56 1.57
N GLN A 136 -6.54 7.99 0.33
CA GLN A 136 -7.54 7.79 -0.72
C GLN A 136 -7.72 6.31 -1.06
N ILE A 137 -6.64 5.56 -1.14
CA ILE A 137 -6.69 4.10 -1.37
C ILE A 137 -7.47 3.42 -0.25
N SER A 138 -7.15 3.72 1.00
CA SER A 138 -7.86 3.17 2.15
C SER A 138 -9.35 3.52 2.12
N GLY A 139 -9.69 4.74 1.74
CA GLY A 139 -11.07 5.17 1.57
C GLY A 139 -11.81 4.37 0.50
N ARG A 140 -11.14 4.08 -0.62
CA ARG A 140 -11.74 3.27 -1.69
C ARG A 140 -11.91 1.81 -1.27
N ILE A 141 -10.96 1.26 -0.52
CA ILE A 141 -11.10 -0.10 0.03
C ILE A 141 -12.36 -0.18 0.89
N LYS A 142 -12.53 0.80 1.78
CA LYS A 142 -13.73 0.89 2.64
C LYS A 142 -15.01 0.98 1.81
N SER A 143 -15.05 1.86 0.82
CA SER A 143 -16.22 2.04 -0.03
C SER A 143 -16.56 0.78 -0.81
N ARG A 144 -15.57 0.09 -1.37
CA ARG A 144 -15.77 -1.18 -2.08
C ARG A 144 -16.36 -2.24 -1.15
N ALA A 145 -15.79 -2.39 0.03
CA ALA A 145 -16.23 -3.40 0.99
C ALA A 145 -17.65 -3.14 1.47
N GLU A 146 -17.96 -1.90 1.83
CA GLU A 146 -19.27 -1.54 2.36
C GLU A 146 -20.36 -1.62 1.29
N SER A 147 -20.03 -1.42 0.01
CA SER A 147 -20.99 -1.58 -1.07
C SER A 147 -21.33 -3.04 -1.34
N LYS A 148 -20.44 -3.98 -1.02
CA LYS A 148 -20.66 -5.41 -1.21
C LYS A 148 -21.42 -6.08 -0.07
N LYS A 149 -21.52 -5.40 1.04
CA LYS A 149 -22.02 -5.97 2.30
C LYS A 149 -23.51 -6.32 2.29
N LYS A 150 -24.24 -5.95 1.36
CA LYS A 150 -25.72 -6.11 1.32
C LYS A 150 -26.23 -7.51 1.61
#